data_2a83e5a3fd04befcdfd396914112ce6b
#
_entry.id   2a83e5a3fd04befcdfd396914112ce6b
#
_cell.length_a   1.000
_cell.length_b   1.000
_cell.length_c   1.000
_cell.angle_alpha   90.00
_cell.angle_beta   90.00
_cell.angle_gamma   90.00
#
_symmetry.space_group_name_H-M   'P 1'
#
loop_
_entity.id
_entity.type
_entity.pdbx_description
1 polymer ?
#
loop_
_entity_poly.entity_id
_entity_poly.type
_entity_poly.pdbx_seq_one_letter_code
_entity_poly.pdbx_strand_id
1 'polypeptide(L)'
;VGAHAAVNLARTGIGGLHLIDFDTISPSSLNRSPFAEPQDIGRQKGEVLREFLIRSCPDTAVKATEAFCGDDTLPTILPPSDPPDLAIDAIDSLNTKVGLLAWCHDNGIPVITSMGAAGKWDLGKLRTGDISESIICPLARKVRSRLKRRGITTGIPAIWSIEKAEAHRPDAPKEADEADPPEKRLGTRERNTLASQMTLPGVFGYGLAAMALELISGKARM
;
A
#
# COMPACT_ATOMS: atom_id res chain seq x y z
N VAL A 1 0.00 5.35 2.35
CA VAL A 1 -1.31 4.75 2.10
C VAL A 1 -1.59 3.68 3.14
N GLY A 2 -0.81 2.60 3.19
CA GLY A 2 -1.05 1.47 4.09
C GLY A 2 -1.18 1.85 5.56
N ALA A 3 -0.31 2.70 6.08
CA ALA A 3 -0.37 3.17 7.46
C ALA A 3 -1.67 3.94 7.78
N HIS A 4 -2.15 4.76 6.86
CA HIS A 4 -3.44 5.45 7.03
C HIS A 4 -4.62 4.48 7.04
N ALA A 5 -4.56 3.43 6.21
CA ALA A 5 -5.56 2.37 6.23
C ALA A 5 -5.53 1.61 7.57
N ALA A 6 -4.35 1.23 8.05
CA ALA A 6 -4.17 0.52 9.32
C ALA A 6 -4.68 1.34 10.52
N VAL A 7 -4.33 2.64 10.59
CA VAL A 7 -4.82 3.53 11.66
C VAL A 7 -6.35 3.65 11.62
N ASN A 8 -6.95 3.81 10.43
CA ASN A 8 -8.39 3.91 10.32
C ASN A 8 -9.09 2.61 10.75
N LEU A 9 -8.62 1.47 10.27
CA LEU A 9 -9.16 0.15 10.62
C LEU A 9 -9.07 -0.13 12.13
N ALA A 10 -7.92 0.13 12.75
CA ALA A 10 -7.78 -0.02 14.20
C ALA A 10 -8.73 0.88 14.97
N ARG A 11 -8.89 2.16 14.57
CA ARG A 11 -9.82 3.10 15.18
C ARG A 11 -11.30 2.73 15.00
N THR A 12 -11.61 1.96 13.98
CA THR A 12 -13.00 1.46 13.74
C THR A 12 -13.27 0.11 14.40
N GLY A 13 -12.32 -0.42 15.17
CA GLY A 13 -12.53 -1.63 15.99
C GLY A 13 -12.32 -2.95 15.27
N ILE A 14 -11.42 -2.98 14.25
CA ILE A 14 -10.98 -4.26 13.67
C ILE A 14 -10.29 -5.10 14.74
N GLY A 15 -10.57 -6.42 14.78
CA GLY A 15 -10.03 -7.31 15.81
C GLY A 15 -8.53 -7.55 15.72
N GLY A 16 -7.96 -7.61 14.51
CA GLY A 16 -6.53 -7.84 14.31
C GLY A 16 -5.97 -7.22 13.04
N LEU A 17 -4.70 -6.83 13.09
CA LEU A 17 -3.91 -6.31 11.97
C LEU A 17 -2.54 -6.98 11.93
N HIS A 18 -2.14 -7.44 10.77
CA HIS A 18 -0.76 -7.85 10.49
C HIS A 18 -0.12 -6.84 9.53
N LEU A 19 0.85 -6.10 10.02
CA LEU A 19 1.61 -5.10 9.26
C LEU A 19 2.85 -5.76 8.66
N ILE A 20 3.01 -5.66 7.35
CA ILE A 20 4.17 -6.21 6.64
C ILE A 20 4.83 -5.07 5.88
N ASP A 21 6.02 -4.70 6.30
CA ASP A 21 6.81 -3.62 5.69
C ASP A 21 8.30 -3.89 5.95
N PHE A 22 9.16 -3.67 4.96
CA PHE A 22 10.60 -3.83 5.10
C PHE A 22 11.35 -2.49 5.19
N ASP A 23 10.64 -1.39 5.00
CA ASP A 23 11.22 -0.05 5.00
C ASP A 23 11.49 0.47 6.42
N THR A 24 12.45 1.37 6.53
CA THR A 24 12.68 2.20 7.71
C THR A 24 12.06 3.60 7.56
N ILE A 25 11.86 4.28 8.68
CA ILE A 25 11.47 5.69 8.70
C ILE A 25 12.63 6.51 8.19
N SER A 26 12.42 7.28 7.13
CA SER A 26 13.37 8.27 6.61
C SER A 26 12.87 9.69 6.87
N PRO A 27 13.72 10.72 6.82
CA PRO A 27 13.28 12.12 6.92
C PRO A 27 12.17 12.46 5.92
N SER A 28 12.25 11.94 4.69
CA SER A 28 11.23 12.13 3.65
C SER A 28 9.92 11.40 3.91
N SER A 29 9.89 10.44 4.85
CA SER A 29 8.68 9.72 5.25
C SER A 29 7.79 10.51 6.20
N LEU A 30 8.37 11.44 6.99
CA LEU A 30 7.65 12.15 8.05
C LEU A 30 6.49 12.99 7.54
N ASN A 31 6.59 13.53 6.33
CA ASN A 31 5.54 14.36 5.73
C ASN A 31 4.24 13.61 5.43
N ARG A 32 4.24 12.28 5.49
CA ARG A 32 3.10 11.41 5.15
C ARG A 32 2.85 10.25 6.12
N SER A 33 3.57 10.23 7.24
CA SER A 33 3.48 9.19 8.28
C SER A 33 2.99 9.80 9.60
N PRO A 34 1.65 9.88 9.83
CA PRO A 34 1.09 10.61 10.97
C PRO A 34 1.37 9.96 12.34
N PHE A 35 1.99 8.81 12.35
CA PHE A 35 2.34 8.02 13.53
C PHE A 35 3.83 8.13 13.91
N ALA A 36 4.66 8.67 13.00
CA ALA A 36 6.12 8.72 13.15
C ALA A 36 6.58 10.12 13.56
N GLU A 37 7.56 10.17 14.45
CA GLU A 37 8.20 11.37 14.96
C GLU A 37 9.67 11.44 14.51
N PRO A 38 10.35 12.60 14.59
CA PRO A 38 11.76 12.72 14.19
C PRO A 38 12.72 11.73 14.86
N GLN A 39 12.44 11.31 16.09
CA GLN A 39 13.23 10.31 16.82
C GLN A 39 13.05 8.88 16.28
N ASP A 40 12.06 8.63 15.43
CA ASP A 40 11.83 7.32 14.83
C ASP A 40 12.65 7.10 13.56
N ILE A 41 13.39 8.11 13.08
CA ILE A 41 14.23 8.00 11.88
C ILE A 41 15.20 6.82 12.05
N GLY A 42 15.23 5.92 11.06
CA GLY A 42 16.05 4.70 11.05
C GLY A 42 15.36 3.48 11.65
N ARG A 43 14.26 3.63 12.37
CA ARG A 43 13.47 2.50 12.89
C ARG A 43 12.58 1.89 11.81
N GLN A 44 12.23 0.63 11.97
CA GLN A 44 11.31 -0.09 11.08
C GLN A 44 9.92 0.53 11.06
N LYS A 45 9.38 0.84 9.87
CA LYS A 45 8.06 1.49 9.71
C LYS A 45 6.93 0.69 10.34
N GLY A 46 6.92 -0.62 10.11
CA GLY A 46 5.90 -1.52 10.65
C GLY A 46 5.90 -1.54 12.17
N GLU A 47 7.08 -1.53 12.80
CA GLU A 47 7.22 -1.57 14.26
C GLU A 47 6.80 -0.25 14.91
N VAL A 48 7.22 0.90 14.36
CA VAL A 48 6.80 2.22 14.85
C VAL A 48 5.27 2.36 14.76
N LEU A 49 4.68 1.93 13.65
CA LEU A 49 3.22 1.94 13.49
C LEU A 49 2.54 0.98 14.49
N ARG A 50 3.09 -0.21 14.73
CA ARG A 50 2.57 -1.17 15.71
C ARG A 50 2.55 -0.55 17.12
N GLU A 51 3.65 0.03 17.56
CA GLU A 51 3.74 0.69 18.87
C GLU A 51 2.70 1.82 19.00
N PHE A 52 2.53 2.63 17.96
CA PHE A 52 1.51 3.67 17.93
C PHE A 52 0.11 3.08 18.09
N LEU A 53 -0.21 2.01 17.33
CA LEU A 53 -1.53 1.39 17.34
C LEU A 53 -1.84 0.71 18.68
N ILE A 54 -0.90 0.00 19.28
CA ILE A 54 -1.09 -0.63 20.61
C ILE A 54 -1.44 0.42 21.67
N ARG A 55 -0.80 1.58 21.63
CA ARG A 55 -1.10 2.67 22.59
C ARG A 55 -2.45 3.34 22.31
N SER A 56 -2.82 3.48 21.05
CA SER A 56 -3.99 4.27 20.64
C SER A 56 -5.25 3.45 20.41
N CYS A 57 -5.13 2.13 20.23
CA CYS A 57 -6.21 1.18 19.94
C CYS A 57 -5.94 -0.14 20.65
N PRO A 58 -5.99 -0.19 21.99
CA PRO A 58 -5.55 -1.36 22.79
C PRO A 58 -6.37 -2.63 22.53
N ASP A 59 -7.58 -2.50 22.02
CA ASP A 59 -8.47 -3.62 21.72
C ASP A 59 -8.16 -4.29 20.36
N THR A 60 -7.27 -3.71 19.55
CA THR A 60 -6.84 -4.31 18.28
C THR A 60 -5.54 -5.07 18.47
N ALA A 61 -5.54 -6.37 18.18
CA ALA A 61 -4.32 -7.17 18.15
C ALA A 61 -3.45 -6.75 16.94
N VAL A 62 -2.24 -6.24 17.17
CA VAL A 62 -1.36 -5.77 16.09
C VAL A 62 -0.05 -6.55 16.07
N LYS A 63 0.23 -7.21 14.96
CA LYS A 63 1.52 -7.84 14.64
C LYS A 63 2.24 -7.04 13.57
N ALA A 64 3.55 -6.88 13.70
CA ALA A 64 4.41 -6.35 12.64
C ALA A 64 5.44 -7.40 12.22
N THR A 65 5.72 -7.46 10.92
CA THR A 65 6.76 -8.32 10.36
C THR A 65 7.59 -7.51 9.38
N GLU A 66 8.91 -7.47 9.62
CA GLU A 66 9.86 -6.91 8.69
C GLU A 66 10.10 -7.94 7.58
N ALA A 67 9.45 -7.75 6.45
CA ALA A 67 9.62 -8.64 5.31
C ALA A 67 9.33 -7.92 3.99
N PHE A 68 10.09 -8.33 2.96
CA PHE A 68 9.80 -7.97 1.59
C PHE A 68 8.79 -8.97 1.01
N CYS A 69 7.68 -8.48 0.42
CA CYS A 69 6.64 -9.33 -0.16
C CYS A 69 7.06 -9.85 -1.56
N GLY A 70 8.10 -10.68 -1.62
CA GLY A 70 8.53 -11.34 -2.85
C GLY A 70 7.86 -12.70 -3.05
N ASP A 71 7.98 -13.26 -4.27
CA ASP A 71 7.38 -14.56 -4.60
C ASP A 71 7.90 -15.69 -3.68
N ASP A 72 9.13 -15.59 -3.18
CA ASP A 72 9.79 -16.53 -2.26
C ASP A 72 9.35 -16.38 -0.80
N THR A 73 8.92 -15.19 -0.39
CA THR A 73 8.52 -14.89 0.99
C THR A 73 7.01 -14.99 1.21
N LEU A 74 6.21 -14.78 0.17
CA LEU A 74 4.74 -14.83 0.24
C LEU A 74 4.19 -16.12 0.89
N PRO A 75 4.71 -17.34 0.60
CA PRO A 75 4.22 -18.56 1.24
C PRO A 75 4.37 -18.57 2.77
N THR A 76 5.37 -17.84 3.30
CA THR A 76 5.65 -17.77 4.73
C THR A 76 4.87 -16.64 5.42
N ILE A 77 4.79 -15.47 4.79
CA ILE A 77 4.16 -14.28 5.40
C ILE A 77 2.64 -14.25 5.19
N LEU A 78 2.15 -14.94 4.18
CA LEU A 78 0.74 -15.04 3.83
C LEU A 78 0.39 -16.48 3.43
N PRO A 79 0.49 -17.44 4.38
CA PRO A 79 0.30 -18.86 4.10
C PRO A 79 -1.17 -19.16 3.77
N PRO A 80 -1.45 -19.97 2.73
CA PRO A 80 -2.82 -20.37 2.40
C PRO A 80 -3.49 -21.24 3.47
N SER A 81 -2.70 -21.83 4.37
CA SER A 81 -3.22 -22.64 5.49
C SER A 81 -3.79 -21.80 6.66
N ASP A 82 -3.41 -20.51 6.72
CA ASP A 82 -3.89 -19.55 7.73
C ASP A 82 -4.09 -18.19 7.04
N PRO A 83 -5.08 -18.08 6.13
CA PRO A 83 -5.29 -16.87 5.35
C PRO A 83 -5.93 -15.79 6.23
N PRO A 84 -5.61 -14.50 5.97
CA PRO A 84 -6.35 -13.42 6.58
C PRO A 84 -7.75 -13.31 5.97
N ASP A 85 -8.69 -12.69 6.68
CA ASP A 85 -10.01 -12.35 6.14
C ASP A 85 -9.90 -11.43 4.92
N LEU A 86 -8.88 -10.58 4.88
CA LEU A 86 -8.62 -9.64 3.77
C LEU A 86 -7.15 -9.20 3.76
N ALA A 87 -6.52 -9.27 2.60
CA ALA A 87 -5.24 -8.62 2.34
C ALA A 87 -5.44 -7.21 1.77
N ILE A 88 -4.64 -6.25 2.24
CA ILE A 88 -4.66 -4.86 1.75
C ILE A 88 -3.30 -4.54 1.13
N ASP A 89 -3.28 -4.38 -0.18
CA ASP A 89 -2.08 -4.05 -0.93
C ASP A 89 -1.92 -2.53 -1.08
N ALA A 90 -0.91 -1.98 -0.41
CA ALA A 90 -0.49 -0.59 -0.53
C ALA A 90 0.95 -0.44 -1.05
N ILE A 91 1.48 -1.47 -1.72
CA ILE A 91 2.84 -1.51 -2.26
C ILE A 91 2.94 -0.60 -3.48
N ASP A 92 4.02 0.16 -3.63
CA ASP A 92 4.28 1.03 -4.78
C ASP A 92 5.12 0.36 -5.88
N SER A 93 5.86 -0.69 -5.55
CA SER A 93 6.66 -1.48 -6.48
C SER A 93 5.79 -2.36 -7.39
N LEU A 94 5.95 -2.21 -8.69
CA LEU A 94 5.13 -2.91 -9.68
C LEU A 94 5.25 -4.44 -9.61
N ASN A 95 6.48 -4.95 -9.46
CA ASN A 95 6.72 -6.40 -9.49
C ASN A 95 6.13 -7.08 -8.25
N THR A 96 6.46 -6.54 -7.09
CA THR A 96 6.00 -7.01 -5.79
C THR A 96 4.47 -6.94 -5.68
N LYS A 97 3.88 -5.81 -6.10
CA LYS A 97 2.43 -5.65 -6.14
C LYS A 97 1.75 -6.73 -7.01
N VAL A 98 2.24 -6.97 -8.22
CA VAL A 98 1.67 -7.99 -9.10
C VAL A 98 1.85 -9.39 -8.54
N GLY A 99 2.99 -9.68 -7.90
CA GLY A 99 3.24 -10.94 -7.20
C GLY A 99 2.22 -11.18 -6.08
N LEU A 100 2.05 -10.20 -5.18
CA LEU A 100 1.08 -10.29 -4.09
C LEU A 100 -0.35 -10.48 -4.58
N LEU A 101 -0.80 -9.67 -5.56
CA LEU A 101 -2.16 -9.76 -6.09
C LEU A 101 -2.44 -11.11 -6.76
N ALA A 102 -1.46 -11.63 -7.51
CA ALA A 102 -1.57 -12.96 -8.12
C ALA A 102 -1.57 -14.06 -7.06
N TRP A 103 -0.69 -13.99 -6.06
CA TRP A 103 -0.65 -14.92 -4.94
C TRP A 103 -2.00 -15.00 -4.22
N CYS A 104 -2.57 -13.85 -3.88
CA CYS A 104 -3.89 -13.81 -3.23
C CYS A 104 -4.98 -14.42 -4.11
N HIS A 105 -5.02 -14.07 -5.41
CA HIS A 105 -5.97 -14.62 -6.36
C HIS A 105 -5.86 -16.15 -6.47
N ASP A 106 -4.64 -16.67 -6.65
CA ASP A 106 -4.39 -18.10 -6.89
C ASP A 106 -4.68 -18.95 -5.63
N ASN A 107 -4.63 -18.35 -4.45
CA ASN A 107 -4.90 -19.02 -3.17
C ASN A 107 -6.28 -18.65 -2.57
N GLY A 108 -7.14 -17.94 -3.31
CA GLY A 108 -8.48 -17.58 -2.86
C GLY A 108 -8.50 -16.60 -1.67
N ILE A 109 -7.43 -15.83 -1.44
CA ILE A 109 -7.34 -14.85 -0.37
C ILE A 109 -7.97 -13.53 -0.87
N PRO A 110 -9.02 -13.01 -0.22
CA PRO A 110 -9.60 -11.73 -0.60
C PRO A 110 -8.53 -10.63 -0.54
N VAL A 111 -8.46 -9.78 -1.57
CA VAL A 111 -7.46 -8.72 -1.65
C VAL A 111 -8.04 -7.45 -2.24
N ILE A 112 -7.69 -6.30 -1.67
CA ILE A 112 -7.94 -4.97 -2.24
C ILE A 112 -6.62 -4.24 -2.45
N THR A 113 -6.57 -3.34 -3.44
CA THR A 113 -5.31 -2.69 -3.82
C THR A 113 -5.43 -1.19 -4.03
N SER A 114 -4.38 -0.47 -3.64
CA SER A 114 -4.19 0.95 -3.96
C SER A 114 -3.32 1.11 -5.20
N MET A 115 -3.73 1.99 -6.10
CA MET A 115 -2.89 2.43 -7.22
C MET A 115 -2.05 3.66 -6.83
N GLY A 116 -1.36 4.28 -7.79
CA GLY A 116 -0.44 5.39 -7.53
C GLY A 116 -1.15 6.65 -7.02
N ALA A 117 -0.76 7.12 -5.83
CA ALA A 117 -1.26 8.34 -5.20
C ALA A 117 -0.31 9.55 -5.39
N ALA A 118 0.96 9.32 -5.70
CA ALA A 118 1.97 10.37 -5.81
C ALA A 118 1.73 11.31 -7.00
N GLY A 119 2.07 12.60 -6.83
CA GLY A 119 1.94 13.63 -7.86
C GLY A 119 0.50 13.98 -8.23
N LYS A 120 -0.43 13.81 -7.29
CA LYS A 120 -1.86 14.07 -7.48
C LYS A 120 -2.44 14.83 -6.30
N TRP A 121 -3.48 15.64 -6.55
CA TRP A 121 -4.02 16.61 -5.60
C TRP A 121 -5.56 16.61 -5.53
N ASP A 122 -6.22 16.25 -6.62
CA ASP A 122 -7.67 16.39 -6.79
C ASP A 122 -8.42 15.20 -6.20
N LEU A 123 -9.05 15.41 -5.06
CA LEU A 123 -9.86 14.41 -4.36
C LEU A 123 -11.10 13.99 -5.17
N GLY A 124 -11.67 14.90 -5.95
CA GLY A 124 -12.84 14.64 -6.80
C GLY A 124 -12.56 13.64 -7.93
N LYS A 125 -11.28 13.36 -8.20
CA LYS A 125 -10.84 12.41 -9.22
C LYS A 125 -10.56 11.00 -8.68
N LEU A 126 -10.83 10.74 -7.41
CA LEU A 126 -10.73 9.39 -6.85
C LEU A 126 -11.86 8.49 -7.36
N ARG A 127 -11.53 7.25 -7.58
CA ARG A 127 -12.45 6.19 -8.00
C ARG A 127 -12.14 4.91 -7.27
N THR A 128 -13.18 4.14 -6.99
CA THR A 128 -13.12 2.77 -6.49
C THR A 128 -13.91 1.87 -7.41
N GLY A 129 -13.51 0.62 -7.54
CA GLY A 129 -14.15 -0.37 -8.41
C GLY A 129 -13.19 -1.53 -8.68
N ASP A 130 -13.51 -2.39 -9.63
CA ASP A 130 -12.59 -3.43 -10.06
C ASP A 130 -11.37 -2.82 -10.79
N ILE A 131 -10.19 -3.42 -10.59
CA ILE A 131 -8.96 -2.93 -11.20
C ILE A 131 -9.05 -2.87 -12.73
N SER A 132 -9.88 -3.72 -13.35
CA SER A 132 -10.12 -3.73 -14.80
C SER A 132 -10.72 -2.42 -15.32
N GLU A 133 -11.49 -1.73 -14.49
CA GLU A 133 -12.14 -0.45 -14.81
C GLU A 133 -11.20 0.75 -14.68
N SER A 134 -10.04 0.56 -14.08
CA SER A 134 -9.13 1.67 -13.79
C SER A 134 -8.58 2.31 -15.06
N ILE A 135 -8.68 3.63 -15.16
CA ILE A 135 -8.23 4.44 -16.29
C ILE A 135 -7.21 5.49 -15.84
N ILE A 136 -6.49 6.08 -16.79
CA ILE A 136 -5.52 7.18 -16.61
C ILE A 136 -4.27 6.78 -15.81
N CYS A 137 -4.39 6.08 -14.69
CA CYS A 137 -3.26 5.75 -13.81
C CYS A 137 -2.21 4.86 -14.50
N PRO A 138 -0.94 5.31 -14.67
CA PRO A 138 0.09 4.50 -15.33
C PRO A 138 0.44 3.22 -14.58
N LEU A 139 0.42 3.25 -13.23
CA LEU A 139 0.65 2.06 -12.41
C LEU A 139 -0.45 1.03 -12.65
N ALA A 140 -1.72 1.43 -12.56
CA ALA A 140 -2.85 0.54 -12.79
C ALA A 140 -2.79 -0.12 -14.18
N ARG A 141 -2.46 0.63 -15.22
CA ARG A 141 -2.28 0.09 -16.58
C ARG A 141 -1.22 -1.01 -16.63
N LYS A 142 -0.08 -0.81 -15.96
CA LYS A 142 1.01 -1.79 -15.92
C LYS A 142 0.61 -3.02 -15.09
N VAL A 143 -0.05 -2.84 -13.95
CA VAL A 143 -0.54 -3.92 -13.08
C VAL A 143 -1.54 -4.78 -13.86
N ARG A 144 -2.58 -4.19 -14.47
CA ARG A 144 -3.55 -4.92 -15.31
C ARG A 144 -2.88 -5.71 -16.43
N SER A 145 -1.94 -5.08 -17.15
CA SER A 145 -1.23 -5.77 -18.24
C SER A 145 -0.48 -7.01 -17.78
N ARG A 146 0.12 -6.97 -16.57
CA ARG A 146 0.85 -8.11 -16.02
C ARG A 146 -0.07 -9.17 -15.42
N LEU A 147 -1.12 -8.77 -14.72
CA LEU A 147 -2.14 -9.70 -14.20
C LEU A 147 -2.84 -10.46 -15.36
N LYS A 148 -3.16 -9.75 -16.46
CA LYS A 148 -3.73 -10.39 -17.66
C LYS A 148 -2.83 -11.50 -18.23
N ARG A 149 -1.51 -11.35 -18.19
CA ARG A 149 -0.56 -12.41 -18.62
C ARG A 149 -0.59 -13.64 -17.72
N ARG A 150 -1.10 -13.49 -16.49
CA ARG A 150 -1.31 -14.58 -15.52
C ARG A 150 -2.77 -15.09 -15.54
N GLY A 151 -3.59 -14.66 -16.51
CA GLY A 151 -5.00 -15.06 -16.62
C GLY A 151 -5.96 -14.28 -15.73
N ILE A 152 -5.45 -13.31 -14.94
CA ILE A 152 -6.25 -12.52 -13.99
C ILE A 152 -6.71 -11.23 -14.69
N THR A 153 -8.00 -11.11 -14.96
CA THR A 153 -8.56 -9.98 -15.72
C THR A 153 -9.49 -9.09 -14.90
N THR A 154 -10.14 -9.64 -13.88
CA THR A 154 -11.13 -8.99 -13.01
C THR A 154 -11.07 -9.58 -11.60
N GLY A 155 -11.89 -9.09 -10.68
CA GLY A 155 -12.06 -9.67 -9.34
C GLY A 155 -11.14 -9.06 -8.28
N ILE A 156 -10.42 -7.97 -8.57
CA ILE A 156 -9.56 -7.29 -7.61
C ILE A 156 -10.07 -5.86 -7.40
N PRO A 157 -10.76 -5.58 -6.29
CA PRO A 157 -11.18 -4.23 -5.95
C PRO A 157 -9.98 -3.32 -5.74
N ALA A 158 -10.06 -2.11 -6.28
CA ALA A 158 -8.96 -1.15 -6.29
C ALA A 158 -9.44 0.27 -6.01
N ILE A 159 -8.53 1.10 -5.49
CA ILE A 159 -8.67 2.55 -5.44
C ILE A 159 -7.63 3.20 -6.36
N TRP A 160 -8.06 4.14 -7.20
CA TRP A 160 -7.18 4.89 -8.09
C TRP A 160 -7.67 6.32 -8.27
N SER A 161 -6.85 7.16 -8.90
CA SER A 161 -7.24 8.50 -9.32
C SER A 161 -7.17 8.61 -10.84
N ILE A 162 -8.15 9.28 -11.42
CA ILE A 162 -8.19 9.66 -12.85
C ILE A 162 -7.49 10.98 -13.13
N GLU A 163 -6.77 11.53 -12.15
CA GLU A 163 -5.88 12.66 -12.34
C GLU A 163 -4.58 12.23 -13.02
N LYS A 164 -4.10 13.02 -13.98
CA LYS A 164 -2.76 12.84 -14.52
C LYS A 164 -1.76 13.34 -13.48
N ALA A 165 -0.82 12.48 -13.07
CA ALA A 165 0.25 12.91 -12.20
C ALA A 165 1.04 14.07 -12.84
N GLU A 166 1.26 15.14 -12.09
CA GLU A 166 2.15 16.21 -12.52
C GLU A 166 3.59 15.68 -12.57
N ALA A 167 4.28 15.95 -13.67
CA ALA A 167 5.70 15.67 -13.77
C ALA A 167 6.43 16.52 -12.72
N HIS A 168 7.41 15.92 -12.06
CA HIS A 168 8.24 16.60 -11.08
C HIS A 168 8.82 17.91 -11.62
N ARG A 169 8.77 18.99 -10.84
CA ARG A 169 9.53 20.22 -11.11
C ARG A 169 11.02 19.90 -11.06
N PRO A 170 11.82 20.33 -12.05
CA PRO A 170 13.26 20.01 -12.09
C PRO A 170 14.08 20.53 -10.89
N ASP A 171 13.51 21.45 -10.12
CA ASP A 171 14.19 22.21 -9.07
C ASP A 171 14.04 21.62 -7.64
N ALA A 172 13.39 20.48 -7.47
CA ALA A 172 13.39 19.82 -6.16
C ALA A 172 14.75 19.17 -5.92
N PRO A 173 15.37 19.32 -4.73
CA PRO A 173 16.61 18.66 -4.39
C PRO A 173 16.47 17.17 -4.68
N LYS A 174 17.39 16.59 -5.44
CA LYS A 174 17.56 15.14 -5.56
C LYS A 174 17.98 14.65 -4.18
N GLU A 175 17.03 14.26 -3.34
CA GLU A 175 17.38 13.51 -2.14
C GLU A 175 18.00 12.21 -2.62
N ALA A 176 19.30 12.06 -2.40
CA ALA A 176 19.96 10.80 -2.55
C ALA A 176 19.41 9.89 -1.47
N ASP A 177 18.60 8.90 -1.85
CA ASP A 177 18.30 7.77 -0.98
C ASP A 177 19.61 6.99 -0.74
N GLU A 178 20.42 7.45 0.21
CA GLU A 178 21.64 6.75 0.67
C GLU A 178 21.32 5.44 1.41
N ALA A 179 20.02 5.16 1.61
CA ALA A 179 19.55 4.05 2.42
C ALA A 179 19.32 2.71 1.67
N ASP A 180 19.42 2.65 0.34
CA ASP A 180 19.29 1.39 -0.38
C ASP A 180 20.65 0.68 -0.46
N PRO A 181 20.79 -0.55 0.10
CA PRO A 181 22.00 -1.33 -0.04
C PRO A 181 22.32 -1.61 -1.52
N PRO A 182 23.62 -1.66 -1.91
CA PRO A 182 24.03 -1.75 -3.32
C PRO A 182 23.48 -2.96 -4.09
N GLU A 183 23.06 -4.01 -3.40
CA GLU A 183 22.50 -5.24 -3.99
C GLU A 183 21.07 -5.07 -4.54
N LYS A 184 20.35 -4.01 -4.15
CA LYS A 184 19.01 -3.70 -4.66
C LYS A 184 19.00 -2.82 -5.91
N ARG A 185 20.17 -2.42 -6.41
CA ARG A 185 20.33 -1.53 -7.58
C ARG A 185 20.30 -2.25 -8.93
N LEU A 186 19.60 -3.38 -9.04
CA LEU A 186 19.39 -4.03 -10.35
C LEU A 186 18.38 -3.21 -11.18
N GLY A 187 18.90 -2.32 -12.00
CA GLY A 187 18.18 -1.52 -12.97
C GLY A 187 18.29 -0.03 -12.70
N THR A 188 19.37 0.59 -13.22
CA THR A 188 19.60 2.03 -13.29
C THR A 188 18.59 2.74 -14.19
N ARG A 189 17.32 2.77 -13.78
CA ARG A 189 16.35 3.76 -14.24
C ARG A 189 16.23 4.78 -13.12
N GLU A 190 16.63 6.03 -13.40
CA GLU A 190 16.32 7.15 -12.51
C GLU A 190 14.85 7.04 -12.09
N ARG A 191 14.60 6.77 -10.81
CA ARG A 191 13.27 6.84 -10.24
C ARG A 191 12.90 8.32 -10.27
N ASN A 192 11.99 8.72 -11.15
CA ASN A 192 11.37 10.02 -11.06
C ASN A 192 10.64 10.07 -9.71
N THR A 193 11.25 10.73 -8.73
CA THR A 193 10.66 10.94 -7.41
C THR A 193 9.49 11.90 -7.60
N LEU A 194 8.28 11.36 -7.62
CA LEU A 194 7.07 12.17 -7.64
C LEU A 194 6.88 12.76 -6.25
N ALA A 195 6.67 14.07 -6.17
CA ALA A 195 6.34 14.72 -4.92
C ALA A 195 5.13 14.05 -4.28
N SER A 196 5.26 13.69 -3.03
CA SER A 196 4.17 13.09 -2.25
C SER A 196 3.91 13.95 -1.03
N GLN A 197 2.63 14.18 -0.75
CA GLN A 197 2.17 14.85 0.46
C GLN A 197 1.23 13.92 1.23
N MET A 198 0.88 14.31 2.45
CA MET A 198 0.04 13.49 3.32
C MET A 198 -1.39 13.32 2.82
N THR A 199 -1.98 14.36 2.22
CA THR A 199 -3.42 14.43 1.93
C THR A 199 -3.90 13.30 1.05
N LEU A 200 -3.41 13.19 -0.18
CA LEU A 200 -3.92 12.20 -1.12
C LEU A 200 -3.57 10.75 -0.71
N PRO A 201 -2.33 10.42 -0.33
CA PRO A 201 -2.03 9.12 0.26
C PRO A 201 -2.88 8.77 1.49
N GLY A 202 -3.23 9.77 2.31
CA GLY A 202 -4.15 9.62 3.44
C GLY A 202 -5.55 9.20 2.98
N VAL A 203 -6.12 9.93 2.02
CA VAL A 203 -7.45 9.62 1.48
C VAL A 203 -7.49 8.27 0.76
N PHE A 204 -6.44 7.90 0.05
CA PHE A 204 -6.32 6.54 -0.49
C PHE A 204 -6.34 5.48 0.61
N GLY A 205 -5.64 5.73 1.73
CA GLY A 205 -5.65 4.83 2.89
C GLY A 205 -7.03 4.72 3.53
N TYR A 206 -7.73 5.83 3.71
CA TYR A 206 -9.10 5.84 4.22
C TYR A 206 -10.08 5.16 3.26
N GLY A 207 -9.90 5.33 1.95
CA GLY A 207 -10.68 4.62 0.93
C GLY A 207 -10.48 3.11 1.00
N LEU A 208 -9.23 2.63 1.15
CA LEU A 208 -8.95 1.21 1.37
C LEU A 208 -9.61 0.70 2.65
N ALA A 209 -9.54 1.46 3.75
CA ALA A 209 -10.18 1.07 5.00
C ALA A 209 -11.70 0.96 4.85
N ALA A 210 -12.34 1.91 4.16
CA ALA A 210 -13.77 1.85 3.87
C ALA A 210 -14.16 0.63 3.03
N MET A 211 -13.40 0.34 1.96
CA MET A 211 -13.59 -0.86 1.13
C MET A 211 -13.40 -2.14 1.95
N ALA A 212 -12.40 -2.18 2.83
CA ALA A 212 -12.15 -3.32 3.71
C ALA A 212 -13.33 -3.58 4.66
N LEU A 213 -13.83 -2.52 5.30
CA LEU A 213 -14.97 -2.61 6.20
C LEU A 213 -16.26 -3.07 5.49
N GLU A 214 -16.51 -2.58 4.27
CA GLU A 214 -17.64 -3.04 3.43
C GLU A 214 -17.53 -4.55 3.16
N LEU A 215 -16.36 -5.04 2.76
CA LEU A 215 -16.13 -6.46 2.46
C LEU A 215 -16.25 -7.34 3.69
N ILE A 216 -15.58 -6.98 4.79
CA ILE A 216 -15.55 -7.80 6.02
C ILE A 216 -16.94 -7.81 6.70
N SER A 217 -17.67 -6.69 6.67
CA SER A 217 -19.01 -6.61 7.29
C SER A 217 -20.13 -7.27 6.47
N GLY A 218 -19.84 -7.74 5.27
CA GLY A 218 -20.85 -8.30 4.35
C GLY A 218 -21.84 -7.25 3.82
N LYS A 219 -21.59 -5.95 4.05
CA LYS A 219 -22.40 -4.85 3.52
C LYS A 219 -21.86 -4.43 2.13
N ALA A 220 -21.79 -5.37 1.19
CA ALA A 220 -21.56 -5.00 -0.20
C ALA A 220 -22.68 -4.06 -0.65
N ARG A 221 -22.32 -2.93 -1.25
CA ARG A 221 -23.33 -2.06 -1.88
C ARG A 221 -23.99 -2.87 -3.00
N MET A 222 -25.31 -3.06 -2.86
CA MET A 222 -26.15 -3.47 -3.98
C MET A 222 -26.17 -2.36 -5.03
#